data_a698c63e8ebd8daff70914b282b0744f
#
_entry.id   a698c63e8ebd8daff70914b282b0744f
#
_cell.length_a   1.000
_cell.length_b   1.000
_cell.length_c   1.000
_cell.angle_alpha   90.00
_cell.angle_beta   90.00
_cell.angle_gamma   90.00
#
_symmetry.space_group_name_H-M   'P 1'
#
loop_
_entity.id
_entity.type
_entity.pdbx_description
1 polymer ?
#
loop_
_entity_poly.entity_id
_entity_poly.type
_entity_poly.pdbx_seq_one_letter_code
_entity_poly.pdbx_strand_id
1 'polypeptide(L)'
;MTVASAVLPGPDSATPDSGPQSTPDSVSKTGAGSSPTFADLGVPAPLVSVLARQDITEPTPVQALVIPDALAGRDVLGRARTGTGKTLAFGLPLLARLVGGKRRPHAPRGLIVLPTRELANQVRAALEPLAHSLGLKVVTVYGGTPYDRQVKRLRQGIDLVVATPGRLDDLIRRGACRLDAVEMVVLDEADHLCDLGFYPAVDALLAQTPSGGQRMLLSATLDGDVDRLVRKHLTDAVRHDLHPGADAPVHMDHHVLVTSHTTRPQTAAALLKANPRSMVFTRTRDGATELARSLTDAGVPAVDLHGNLSQRLRERNLRQFSSGRADVVVATDVAARGIHVDGVDLVVHYDVPDEAKSFLHRSGRTARAGRIGTVVTMTTPRMVDRVVSMQKSAGVQARHHDERTAPRPMTVEALSESGTKAPAASGRRSPSGSGARPSRRSGGGGRPGSSAGRYRGTRTQRWS
;
A
#
# COMPACT_ATOMS: atom_id res chain seq x y z
N MET A 1 28.49 58.66 -47.73
CA MET A 1 29.73 59.32 -47.34
C MET A 1 30.29 58.46 -46.21
N THR A 2 31.25 57.75 -46.27
CA THR A 2 32.62 57.59 -46.72
C THR A 2 33.17 56.45 -45.84
N VAL A 3 33.35 55.33 -46.33
CA VAL A 3 34.44 54.42 -46.66
C VAL A 3 35.75 54.70 -45.92
N ALA A 4 36.31 53.66 -45.30
CA ALA A 4 37.68 53.18 -45.34
C ALA A 4 37.89 52.04 -44.33
N SER A 5 38.09 50.85 -44.59
CA SER A 5 39.06 49.95 -45.26
C SER A 5 40.51 50.22 -44.87
N ALA A 6 41.17 49.16 -44.32
CA ALA A 6 42.55 48.70 -44.52
C ALA A 6 43.01 47.91 -43.26
N VAL A 7 43.37 46.69 -43.37
CA VAL A 7 44.50 45.90 -43.93
C VAL A 7 45.37 45.31 -42.81
N LEU A 8 45.51 43.99 -42.84
CA LEU A 8 46.42 43.09 -42.09
C LEU A 8 47.93 43.31 -42.56
N PRO A 9 48.92 42.94 -41.74
CA PRO A 9 49.65 41.71 -42.06
C PRO A 9 50.07 40.85 -40.85
N GLY A 10 50.15 39.54 -41.04
CA GLY A 10 50.97 38.60 -40.28
C GLY A 10 52.31 38.38 -41.04
N PRO A 11 53.09 37.30 -40.77
CA PRO A 11 53.33 36.53 -39.53
C PRO A 11 54.85 36.60 -39.12
N ASP A 12 55.28 36.17 -37.93
CA ASP A 12 56.57 35.48 -37.77
C ASP A 12 56.64 34.63 -36.48
N SER A 13 57.37 33.56 -36.66
CA SER A 13 57.67 32.42 -35.82
C SER A 13 58.72 32.76 -34.72
N ALA A 14 58.55 32.14 -33.52
CA ALA A 14 59.64 31.53 -32.74
C ALA A 14 59.16 30.87 -31.45
N THR A 15 59.39 29.60 -31.28
CA THR A 15 59.45 28.77 -30.07
C THR A 15 60.93 28.80 -29.52
N PRO A 16 61.18 28.16 -28.32
CA PRO A 16 60.47 27.99 -27.04
C PRO A 16 61.26 28.47 -25.84
N ASP A 17 60.64 28.67 -24.69
CA ASP A 17 61.41 28.61 -23.42
C ASP A 17 60.54 27.98 -22.29
N SER A 18 61.30 27.21 -21.51
CA SER A 18 60.84 26.30 -20.47
C SER A 18 60.71 26.99 -19.10
N GLY A 19 59.56 26.78 -18.37
CA GLY A 19 59.59 27.14 -16.96
C GLY A 19 58.20 27.01 -16.32
N PRO A 20 58.04 26.86 -15.02
CA PRO A 20 57.76 25.59 -14.35
C PRO A 20 56.30 25.31 -14.11
N GLN A 21 55.98 24.03 -14.04
CA GLN A 21 54.66 23.46 -13.69
C GLN A 21 54.17 23.97 -12.35
N SER A 22 53.10 24.76 -12.34
CA SER A 22 52.21 24.96 -11.19
C SER A 22 51.10 23.91 -11.20
N THR A 23 51.16 23.05 -10.21
CA THR A 23 50.10 22.11 -9.86
C THR A 23 48.76 22.84 -9.68
N PRO A 24 47.61 22.33 -10.20
CA PRO A 24 46.32 22.89 -9.84
C PRO A 24 45.97 22.50 -8.41
N ASP A 25 45.75 23.52 -7.63
CA ASP A 25 45.28 23.47 -6.27
C ASP A 25 44.05 22.56 -6.11
N SER A 26 44.14 21.81 -5.04
CA SER A 26 43.05 21.05 -4.41
C SER A 26 41.66 21.65 -4.61
N VAL A 27 40.85 20.95 -5.35
CA VAL A 27 39.39 21.08 -5.28
C VAL A 27 39.00 20.77 -3.83
N SER A 28 38.71 21.80 -3.07
CA SER A 28 38.11 21.73 -1.75
C SER A 28 36.85 20.83 -1.85
N LYS A 29 36.88 19.68 -1.18
CA LYS A 29 35.69 18.92 -0.86
C LYS A 29 34.79 19.81 -0.02
N THR A 30 33.90 20.53 -0.67
CA THR A 30 32.78 21.23 -0.04
C THR A 30 31.93 20.21 0.65
N GLY A 31 31.68 20.47 1.93
CA GLY A 31 30.98 19.77 2.97
C GLY A 31 29.99 18.69 2.62
N ALA A 32 29.93 17.70 3.48
CA ALA A 32 28.81 16.75 3.59
C ALA A 32 27.50 17.54 3.51
N GLY A 33 26.75 17.38 2.41
CA GLY A 33 25.47 18.05 2.20
C GLY A 33 24.51 17.65 3.30
N SER A 34 24.14 18.61 4.15
CA SER A 34 23.02 18.45 5.07
C SER A 34 21.76 18.12 4.27
N SER A 35 20.99 17.13 4.71
CA SER A 35 19.68 16.82 4.11
C SER A 35 18.83 18.10 4.09
N PRO A 36 18.07 18.36 2.99
CA PRO A 36 17.26 19.56 2.90
C PRO A 36 16.22 19.59 4.03
N THR A 37 15.97 20.76 4.61
CA THR A 37 14.89 20.96 5.57
C THR A 37 13.54 21.17 4.88
N PHE A 38 12.42 21.09 5.62
CA PHE A 38 11.09 21.42 5.07
C PHE A 38 11.02 22.86 4.54
N ALA A 39 11.73 23.80 5.16
CA ALA A 39 11.80 25.18 4.70
C ALA A 39 12.53 25.27 3.34
N ASP A 40 13.61 24.54 3.16
CA ASP A 40 14.37 24.49 1.89
C ASP A 40 13.50 23.89 0.75
N LEU A 41 12.55 23.00 1.10
CA LEU A 41 11.56 22.46 0.14
C LEU A 41 10.44 23.44 -0.20
N GLY A 42 10.42 24.64 0.38
CA GLY A 42 9.38 25.65 0.15
C GLY A 42 8.11 25.46 1.00
N VAL A 43 8.15 24.65 2.04
CA VAL A 43 7.00 24.48 2.95
C VAL A 43 6.78 25.76 3.77
N PRO A 44 5.54 26.33 3.83
CA PRO A 44 5.24 27.52 4.60
C PRO A 44 5.62 27.44 6.08
N ALA A 45 6.18 28.52 6.63
CA ALA A 45 6.65 28.57 8.01
C ALA A 45 5.64 28.12 9.10
N PRO A 46 4.31 28.42 9.00
CA PRO A 46 3.33 27.90 9.95
C PRO A 46 3.28 26.37 9.99
N LEU A 47 3.42 25.71 8.82
CA LEU A 47 3.44 24.24 8.73
C LEU A 47 4.72 23.68 9.32
N VAL A 48 5.89 24.26 8.99
CA VAL A 48 7.21 23.87 9.55
C VAL A 48 7.19 23.96 11.07
N SER A 49 6.59 25.02 11.63
CA SER A 49 6.46 25.20 13.08
C SER A 49 5.59 24.11 13.74
N VAL A 50 4.54 23.62 13.05
CA VAL A 50 3.73 22.51 13.56
C VAL A 50 4.50 21.20 13.51
N LEU A 51 5.23 20.93 12.43
CA LEU A 51 6.06 19.74 12.28
C LEU A 51 7.13 19.67 13.37
N ALA A 52 7.83 20.79 13.62
CA ALA A 52 8.85 20.86 14.67
C ALA A 52 8.28 20.55 16.08
N ARG A 53 7.04 21.01 16.40
CA ARG A 53 6.37 20.63 17.66
C ARG A 53 5.97 19.16 17.75
N GLN A 54 6.00 18.44 16.64
CA GLN A 54 5.73 16.99 16.56
C GLN A 54 7.02 16.18 16.41
N ASP A 55 8.19 16.80 16.66
CA ASP A 55 9.51 16.21 16.48
C ASP A 55 9.79 15.72 15.06
N ILE A 56 9.12 16.32 14.05
CA ILE A 56 9.32 16.05 12.62
C ILE A 56 10.17 17.20 12.05
N THR A 57 11.48 17.05 12.08
CA THR A 57 12.43 18.09 11.70
C THR A 57 13.02 17.90 10.31
N GLU A 58 13.15 16.67 9.86
CA GLU A 58 13.76 16.32 8.57
C GLU A 58 12.74 15.63 7.66
N PRO A 59 12.70 16.00 6.36
CA PRO A 59 11.85 15.33 5.39
C PRO A 59 12.39 13.93 5.06
N THR A 60 11.48 12.98 4.92
CA THR A 60 11.81 11.66 4.38
C THR A 60 12.13 11.75 2.88
N PRO A 61 12.82 10.77 2.28
CA PRO A 61 13.14 10.80 0.85
C PRO A 61 11.92 11.05 -0.06
N VAL A 62 10.76 10.46 0.26
CA VAL A 62 9.53 10.71 -0.52
C VAL A 62 9.06 12.16 -0.40
N GLN A 63 9.17 12.74 0.77
CA GLN A 63 8.80 14.13 1.00
C GLN A 63 9.72 15.10 0.27
N ALA A 64 11.04 14.86 0.34
CA ALA A 64 12.03 15.67 -0.35
C ALA A 64 11.84 15.72 -1.87
N LEU A 65 11.40 14.61 -2.47
CA LEU A 65 11.15 14.54 -3.92
C LEU A 65 9.79 15.11 -4.33
N VAL A 66 8.73 14.79 -3.59
CA VAL A 66 7.34 15.09 -3.99
C VAL A 66 6.95 16.55 -3.68
N ILE A 67 7.37 17.08 -2.52
CA ILE A 67 6.90 18.40 -2.04
C ILE A 67 7.20 19.54 -3.03
N PRO A 68 8.41 19.68 -3.57
CA PRO A 68 8.73 20.79 -4.48
C PRO A 68 7.85 20.80 -5.73
N ASP A 69 7.71 19.67 -6.40
CA ASP A 69 6.89 19.56 -7.61
C ASP A 69 5.41 19.79 -7.33
N ALA A 70 4.91 19.28 -6.22
CA ALA A 70 3.54 19.49 -5.81
C ALA A 70 3.25 20.96 -5.42
N LEU A 71 4.18 21.65 -4.77
CA LEU A 71 4.08 23.09 -4.49
C LEU A 71 4.12 23.94 -5.77
N ALA A 72 4.90 23.51 -6.77
CA ALA A 72 4.94 24.12 -8.09
C ALA A 72 3.64 23.93 -8.90
N GLY A 73 2.68 23.14 -8.40
CA GLY A 73 1.39 22.91 -9.04
C GLY A 73 1.39 21.84 -10.11
N ARG A 74 2.44 21.05 -10.23
CA ARG A 74 2.54 19.94 -11.19
C ARG A 74 1.72 18.74 -10.72
N ASP A 75 1.16 18.00 -11.64
CA ASP A 75 0.63 16.68 -11.33
C ASP A 75 1.75 15.75 -10.91
N VAL A 76 1.51 14.91 -9.91
CA VAL A 76 2.52 14.00 -9.35
C VAL A 76 2.04 12.56 -9.35
N LEU A 77 2.88 11.68 -9.86
CA LEU A 77 2.73 10.23 -9.76
C LEU A 77 3.83 9.67 -8.83
N GLY A 78 3.46 9.35 -7.59
CA GLY A 78 4.38 8.81 -6.59
C GLY A 78 4.23 7.31 -6.44
N ARG A 79 5.30 6.55 -6.71
CA ARG A 79 5.37 5.13 -6.41
C ARG A 79 6.16 4.92 -5.12
N ALA A 80 5.45 4.64 -4.03
CA ALA A 80 6.08 4.44 -2.72
C ALA A 80 5.28 3.48 -1.85
N ARG A 81 5.98 2.67 -1.04
CA ARG A 81 5.37 1.74 -0.07
C ARG A 81 4.65 2.49 1.05
N THR A 82 3.76 1.80 1.76
CA THR A 82 3.14 2.34 2.98
C THR A 82 4.20 2.55 4.08
N GLY A 83 4.05 3.61 4.90
CA GLY A 83 4.98 3.91 6.00
C GLY A 83 6.21 4.75 5.62
N THR A 84 6.32 5.21 4.36
CA THR A 84 7.44 6.06 3.90
C THR A 84 7.24 7.57 4.15
N GLY A 85 6.11 7.98 4.75
CA GLY A 85 5.81 9.39 4.99
C GLY A 85 4.98 10.07 3.90
N LYS A 86 4.32 9.33 3.02
CA LYS A 86 3.48 9.83 1.91
C LYS A 86 2.45 10.87 2.35
N THR A 87 1.82 10.67 3.52
CA THR A 87 0.78 11.57 4.02
C THR A 87 1.23 13.03 4.10
N LEU A 88 2.44 13.28 4.59
CA LEU A 88 3.00 14.63 4.62
C LEU A 88 3.50 15.07 3.24
N ALA A 89 3.99 14.14 2.41
CA ALA A 89 4.45 14.45 1.06
C ALA A 89 3.36 15.09 0.18
N PHE A 90 2.11 14.59 0.28
CA PHE A 90 0.98 15.21 -0.42
C PHE A 90 0.22 16.25 0.42
N GLY A 91 0.17 16.04 1.74
CA GLY A 91 -0.63 16.87 2.63
C GLY A 91 -0.11 18.29 2.79
N LEU A 92 1.22 18.45 2.91
CA LEU A 92 1.84 19.78 3.06
C LEU A 92 1.58 20.68 1.86
N PRO A 93 1.87 20.25 0.60
CA PRO A 93 1.56 21.08 -0.57
C PRO A 93 0.05 21.30 -0.77
N LEU A 94 -0.79 20.28 -0.50
CA LEU A 94 -2.23 20.44 -0.57
C LEU A 94 -2.71 21.56 0.38
N LEU A 95 -2.31 21.51 1.65
CA LEU A 95 -2.72 22.53 2.63
C LEU A 95 -2.17 23.92 2.27
N ALA A 96 -0.92 23.99 1.83
CA ALA A 96 -0.31 25.27 1.41
C ALA A 96 -1.08 25.93 0.26
N ARG A 97 -1.50 25.17 -0.73
CA ARG A 97 -2.29 25.66 -1.87
C ARG A 97 -3.71 26.12 -1.52
N LEU A 98 -4.29 25.57 -0.46
CA LEU A 98 -5.65 25.94 -0.02
C LEU A 98 -5.68 27.23 0.81
N VAL A 99 -4.53 27.83 1.17
CA VAL A 99 -4.48 29.08 1.93
C VAL A 99 -5.09 30.24 1.12
N GLY A 100 -5.83 31.12 1.80
CA GLY A 100 -6.40 32.35 1.19
C GLY A 100 -7.64 32.17 0.34
N GLY A 101 -8.04 30.96 0.00
CA GLY A 101 -9.23 30.71 -0.80
C GLY A 101 -10.54 30.79 -0.03
N LYS A 102 -11.62 31.14 -0.72
CA LYS A 102 -12.96 31.28 -0.14
C LYS A 102 -13.68 29.93 -0.04
N ARG A 103 -14.12 29.59 1.18
CA ARG A 103 -14.98 28.42 1.39
C ARG A 103 -16.35 28.61 0.80
N ARG A 104 -16.89 27.60 0.16
CA ARG A 104 -18.25 27.56 -0.38
C ARG A 104 -19.05 26.43 0.29
N PRO A 105 -20.35 26.66 0.62
CA PRO A 105 -21.19 25.56 1.08
C PRO A 105 -21.25 24.42 0.07
N HIS A 106 -21.14 23.20 0.55
CA HIS A 106 -21.21 21.96 -0.24
C HIS A 106 -20.11 21.75 -1.30
N ALA A 107 -19.14 22.67 -1.44
CA ALA A 107 -18.11 22.63 -2.48
C ALA A 107 -16.71 22.76 -1.87
N PRO A 108 -16.08 21.64 -1.48
CA PRO A 108 -14.71 21.61 -0.98
C PRO A 108 -13.72 22.01 -2.08
N ARG A 109 -12.58 22.56 -1.67
CA ARG A 109 -11.50 23.00 -2.56
C ARG A 109 -10.39 21.94 -2.68
N GLY A 110 -10.21 21.13 -1.65
CA GLY A 110 -9.30 20.00 -1.65
C GLY A 110 -10.03 18.66 -1.43
N LEU A 111 -9.57 17.63 -2.11
CA LEU A 111 -10.11 16.28 -2.00
C LEU A 111 -8.99 15.24 -1.85
N ILE A 112 -9.09 14.39 -0.83
CA ILE A 112 -8.26 13.20 -0.68
C ILE A 112 -9.17 11.99 -0.73
N VAL A 113 -8.91 11.05 -1.64
CA VAL A 113 -9.68 9.81 -1.79
C VAL A 113 -8.83 8.63 -1.33
N LEU A 114 -9.39 7.82 -0.46
CA LEU A 114 -8.74 6.73 0.25
C LEU A 114 -9.61 5.47 0.25
N PRO A 115 -9.02 4.27 0.26
CA PRO A 115 -9.79 3.03 0.18
C PRO A 115 -10.59 2.69 1.43
N THR A 116 -10.12 3.10 2.62
CA THR A 116 -10.70 2.69 3.90
C THR A 116 -11.00 3.86 4.83
N ARG A 117 -11.97 3.65 5.74
CA ARG A 117 -12.37 4.63 6.75
C ARG A 117 -11.26 4.92 7.76
N GLU A 118 -10.53 3.86 8.11
CA GLU A 118 -9.42 3.92 9.05
C GLU A 118 -8.32 4.82 8.51
N LEU A 119 -7.93 4.62 7.25
CA LEU A 119 -6.93 5.45 6.59
C LEU A 119 -7.41 6.90 6.45
N ALA A 120 -8.70 7.12 6.13
CA ALA A 120 -9.26 8.48 6.09
C ALA A 120 -9.18 9.18 7.45
N ASN A 121 -9.42 8.47 8.56
CA ASN A 121 -9.26 9.03 9.90
C ASN A 121 -7.80 9.29 10.26
N GLN A 122 -6.87 8.41 9.87
CA GLN A 122 -5.43 8.59 10.08
C GLN A 122 -4.89 9.80 9.32
N VAL A 123 -5.23 9.91 8.04
CA VAL A 123 -4.84 11.07 7.21
C VAL A 123 -5.43 12.35 7.78
N ARG A 124 -6.71 12.36 8.18
CA ARG A 124 -7.29 13.53 8.85
C ARG A 124 -6.55 13.88 10.13
N ALA A 125 -6.27 12.90 10.98
CA ALA A 125 -5.57 13.14 12.26
C ALA A 125 -4.16 13.71 12.05
N ALA A 126 -3.44 13.25 11.03
CA ALA A 126 -2.12 13.78 10.67
C ALA A 126 -2.19 15.21 10.11
N LEU A 127 -3.21 15.52 9.30
CA LEU A 127 -3.33 16.83 8.63
C LEU A 127 -4.09 17.88 9.44
N GLU A 128 -4.93 17.51 10.41
CA GLU A 128 -5.79 18.44 11.17
C GLU A 128 -5.01 19.50 11.96
N PRO A 129 -3.91 19.17 12.69
CA PRO A 129 -3.10 20.18 13.37
C PRO A 129 -2.43 21.17 12.38
N LEU A 130 -1.98 20.66 11.23
CA LEU A 130 -1.39 21.44 10.15
C LEU A 130 -2.44 22.38 9.50
N ALA A 131 -3.60 21.83 9.17
CA ALA A 131 -4.71 22.59 8.60
C ALA A 131 -5.20 23.69 9.56
N HIS A 132 -5.28 23.37 10.87
CA HIS A 132 -5.69 24.32 11.90
C HIS A 132 -4.75 25.53 11.97
N SER A 133 -3.42 25.32 11.86
CA SER A 133 -2.44 26.42 11.87
C SER A 133 -2.60 27.39 10.70
N LEU A 134 -3.25 26.95 9.61
CA LEU A 134 -3.58 27.74 8.43
C LEU A 134 -5.03 28.22 8.41
N GLY A 135 -5.83 27.99 9.45
CA GLY A 135 -7.26 28.33 9.52
C GLY A 135 -8.14 27.51 8.58
N LEU A 136 -7.65 26.36 8.07
CA LEU A 136 -8.36 25.47 7.17
C LEU A 136 -9.24 24.47 7.93
N LYS A 137 -10.39 24.12 7.35
CA LYS A 137 -11.33 23.13 7.90
C LYS A 137 -11.27 21.83 7.14
N VAL A 138 -11.01 20.73 7.85
CA VAL A 138 -10.93 19.37 7.32
C VAL A 138 -12.10 18.54 7.83
N VAL A 139 -12.70 17.72 6.96
CA VAL A 139 -13.74 16.76 7.33
C VAL A 139 -13.49 15.41 6.67
N THR A 140 -13.84 14.34 7.41
CA THR A 140 -13.89 12.99 6.82
C THR A 140 -15.29 12.66 6.34
N VAL A 141 -15.36 11.98 5.18
CA VAL A 141 -16.59 11.51 4.52
C VAL A 141 -16.47 10.02 4.20
N TYR A 142 -17.13 9.17 4.99
CA TYR A 142 -17.15 7.72 4.79
C TYR A 142 -18.44 7.09 5.34
N GLY A 143 -18.74 5.88 4.88
CA GLY A 143 -19.92 5.14 5.30
C GLY A 143 -19.86 4.65 6.76
N GLY A 144 -21.04 4.29 7.35
CA GLY A 144 -21.11 3.78 8.75
C GLY A 144 -21.10 4.88 9.82
N THR A 145 -21.20 6.14 9.41
CA THR A 145 -21.42 7.30 10.29
C THR A 145 -22.69 8.02 9.89
N PRO A 146 -23.34 8.78 10.82
CA PRO A 146 -24.59 9.48 10.53
C PRO A 146 -24.46 10.41 9.33
N TYR A 147 -25.35 10.26 8.35
CA TYR A 147 -25.39 11.03 7.10
C TYR A 147 -25.55 12.53 7.39
N ASP A 148 -26.54 12.92 8.22
CA ASP A 148 -26.90 14.30 8.48
C ASP A 148 -25.74 15.10 9.11
N ARG A 149 -24.91 14.45 9.92
CA ARG A 149 -23.72 15.08 10.51
C ARG A 149 -22.71 15.49 9.44
N GLN A 150 -22.52 14.67 8.41
CA GLN A 150 -21.61 14.98 7.31
C GLN A 150 -22.19 16.11 6.44
N VAL A 151 -23.49 16.04 6.09
CA VAL A 151 -24.19 17.08 5.34
C VAL A 151 -24.13 18.42 6.07
N LYS A 152 -24.41 18.44 7.39
CA LYS A 152 -24.33 19.67 8.21
C LYS A 152 -22.94 20.31 8.14
N ARG A 153 -21.87 19.52 8.18
CA ARG A 153 -20.50 20.03 8.06
C ARG A 153 -20.21 20.59 6.68
N LEU A 154 -20.57 19.87 5.62
CA LEU A 154 -20.37 20.33 4.24
C LEU A 154 -21.12 21.64 3.96
N ARG A 155 -22.35 21.81 4.52
CA ARG A 155 -23.11 23.04 4.39
C ARG A 155 -22.43 24.27 5.04
N GLN A 156 -21.59 24.05 6.07
CA GLN A 156 -20.84 25.13 6.74
C GLN A 156 -19.62 25.61 5.95
N GLY A 157 -19.33 24.99 4.80
CA GLY A 157 -18.12 25.25 4.02
C GLY A 157 -16.89 24.57 4.63
N ILE A 158 -16.29 23.71 3.86
CA ILE A 158 -15.10 22.90 4.21
C ILE A 158 -14.04 23.15 3.14
N ASP A 159 -12.78 23.29 3.57
CA ASP A 159 -11.66 23.46 2.64
C ASP A 159 -11.22 22.10 2.08
N LEU A 160 -11.07 21.11 2.94
CA LEU A 160 -10.55 19.78 2.58
C LEU A 160 -11.50 18.67 3.00
N VAL A 161 -11.88 17.83 2.06
CA VAL A 161 -12.59 16.56 2.29
C VAL A 161 -11.63 15.39 2.17
N VAL A 162 -11.60 14.52 3.17
CA VAL A 162 -10.89 13.25 3.18
C VAL A 162 -11.93 12.13 3.12
N ALA A 163 -12.02 11.38 2.01
CA ALA A 163 -13.18 10.56 1.72
C ALA A 163 -12.85 9.12 1.30
N THR A 164 -13.82 8.22 1.55
CA THR A 164 -13.90 6.96 0.81
C THR A 164 -14.90 7.10 -0.35
N PRO A 165 -14.65 6.43 -1.51
CA PRO A 165 -15.42 6.69 -2.74
C PRO A 165 -16.94 6.57 -2.58
N GLY A 166 -17.42 5.45 -2.01
CA GLY A 166 -18.86 5.15 -1.98
C GLY A 166 -19.73 6.17 -1.21
N ARG A 167 -19.27 6.69 -0.07
CA ARG A 167 -20.02 7.71 0.67
C ARG A 167 -19.92 9.09 0.01
N LEU A 168 -18.80 9.41 -0.58
CA LEU A 168 -18.65 10.67 -1.32
C LEU A 168 -19.59 10.70 -2.52
N ASP A 169 -19.64 9.63 -3.29
CA ASP A 169 -20.57 9.46 -4.41
C ASP A 169 -22.04 9.56 -3.98
N ASP A 170 -22.42 8.91 -2.85
CA ASP A 170 -23.78 9.05 -2.28
C ASP A 170 -24.12 10.51 -1.92
N LEU A 171 -23.20 11.25 -1.31
CA LEU A 171 -23.38 12.67 -0.98
C LEU A 171 -23.52 13.54 -2.24
N ILE A 172 -22.75 13.24 -3.29
CA ILE A 172 -22.82 13.95 -4.58
C ILE A 172 -24.15 13.69 -5.26
N ARG A 173 -24.56 12.43 -5.40
CA ARG A 173 -25.83 12.05 -6.02
C ARG A 173 -27.04 12.66 -5.32
N ARG A 174 -26.95 12.91 -4.02
CA ARG A 174 -28.00 13.58 -3.23
C ARG A 174 -27.85 15.10 -3.18
N GLY A 175 -26.94 15.69 -3.92
CA GLY A 175 -26.73 17.16 -3.96
C GLY A 175 -26.11 17.74 -2.69
N ALA A 176 -25.62 16.91 -1.77
CA ALA A 176 -25.03 17.35 -0.51
C ALA A 176 -23.52 17.70 -0.63
N CYS A 177 -22.89 17.35 -1.75
CA CYS A 177 -21.51 17.70 -2.09
C CYS A 177 -21.38 17.93 -3.60
N ARG A 178 -20.53 18.89 -3.99
CA ARG A 178 -20.16 19.16 -5.39
C ARG A 178 -18.65 19.23 -5.48
N LEU A 179 -18.08 18.83 -6.60
CA LEU A 179 -16.62 18.81 -6.81
C LEU A 179 -16.13 19.90 -7.78
N ASP A 180 -17.01 20.77 -8.21
CA ASP A 180 -16.74 21.86 -9.17
C ASP A 180 -15.78 22.96 -8.66
N ALA A 181 -15.51 23.02 -7.36
CA ALA A 181 -14.58 23.94 -6.74
C ALA A 181 -13.26 23.28 -6.31
N VAL A 182 -13.04 22.01 -6.65
CA VAL A 182 -11.84 21.28 -6.24
C VAL A 182 -10.63 21.77 -7.05
N GLU A 183 -9.64 22.30 -6.35
CA GLU A 183 -8.39 22.82 -6.90
C GLU A 183 -7.30 21.74 -6.94
N MET A 184 -7.35 20.80 -6.01
CA MET A 184 -6.38 19.71 -5.91
C MET A 184 -7.03 18.42 -5.42
N VAL A 185 -6.71 17.31 -6.12
CA VAL A 185 -7.13 15.95 -5.76
C VAL A 185 -5.91 15.10 -5.45
N VAL A 186 -6.00 14.32 -4.37
CA VAL A 186 -5.03 13.27 -4.03
C VAL A 186 -5.74 11.93 -4.03
N LEU A 187 -5.21 10.97 -4.78
CA LEU A 187 -5.54 9.55 -4.65
C LEU A 187 -4.39 8.87 -3.90
N ASP A 188 -4.62 8.37 -2.71
CA ASP A 188 -3.62 7.60 -1.97
C ASP A 188 -4.04 6.14 -1.85
N GLU A 189 -3.07 5.24 -1.90
CA GLU A 189 -3.26 3.79 -2.05
C GLU A 189 -4.18 3.46 -3.26
N ALA A 190 -3.83 4.01 -4.43
CA ALA A 190 -4.66 3.88 -5.64
C ALA A 190 -4.79 2.41 -6.10
N ASP A 191 -3.75 1.60 -5.97
CA ASP A 191 -3.79 0.15 -6.21
C ASP A 191 -4.82 -0.54 -5.31
N HIS A 192 -4.86 -0.14 -4.05
CA HIS A 192 -5.82 -0.69 -3.11
C HIS A 192 -7.27 -0.21 -3.40
N LEU A 193 -7.45 1.04 -3.84
CA LEU A 193 -8.76 1.50 -4.35
C LEU A 193 -9.25 0.63 -5.51
N CYS A 194 -8.37 0.32 -6.45
CA CYS A 194 -8.69 -0.53 -7.60
C CYS A 194 -8.94 -1.98 -7.19
N ASP A 195 -8.12 -2.57 -6.31
CA ASP A 195 -8.28 -3.94 -5.79
C ASP A 195 -9.61 -4.14 -5.04
N LEU A 196 -10.15 -3.10 -4.43
CA LEU A 196 -11.48 -3.12 -3.80
C LEU A 196 -12.64 -2.87 -4.78
N GLY A 197 -12.35 -2.75 -6.08
CA GLY A 197 -13.35 -2.51 -7.11
C GLY A 197 -13.87 -1.06 -7.17
N PHE A 198 -13.16 -0.11 -6.57
CA PHE A 198 -13.56 1.30 -6.59
C PHE A 198 -13.14 2.06 -7.86
N TYR A 199 -12.47 1.39 -8.82
CA TYR A 199 -12.06 2.04 -10.06
C TYR A 199 -13.21 2.86 -10.71
N PRO A 200 -14.43 2.31 -10.96
CA PRO A 200 -15.50 3.08 -11.61
C PRO A 200 -15.94 4.29 -10.79
N ALA A 201 -15.97 4.17 -9.46
CA ALA A 201 -16.36 5.27 -8.58
C ALA A 201 -15.29 6.37 -8.55
N VAL A 202 -14.01 6.01 -8.47
CA VAL A 202 -12.89 6.95 -8.51
C VAL A 202 -12.82 7.67 -9.84
N ASP A 203 -12.96 6.95 -10.95
CA ASP A 203 -12.99 7.51 -12.30
C ASP A 203 -14.12 8.55 -12.44
N ALA A 204 -15.33 8.22 -11.99
CA ALA A 204 -16.48 9.13 -12.00
C ALA A 204 -16.29 10.35 -11.08
N LEU A 205 -15.62 10.20 -9.93
CA LEU A 205 -15.30 11.32 -9.04
C LEU A 205 -14.30 12.28 -9.68
N LEU A 206 -13.23 11.77 -10.26
CA LEU A 206 -12.21 12.59 -10.93
C LEU A 206 -12.79 13.34 -12.13
N ALA A 207 -13.68 12.72 -12.91
CA ALA A 207 -14.36 13.35 -14.03
C ALA A 207 -15.25 14.54 -13.64
N GLN A 208 -15.67 14.63 -12.38
CA GLN A 208 -16.47 15.75 -11.85
C GLN A 208 -15.62 16.89 -11.26
N THR A 209 -14.30 16.71 -11.17
CA THR A 209 -13.39 17.78 -10.74
C THR A 209 -12.93 18.63 -11.93
N PRO A 210 -12.62 19.92 -11.75
CA PRO A 210 -12.11 20.76 -12.82
C PRO A 210 -10.89 20.17 -13.51
N SER A 211 -10.83 20.28 -14.85
CA SER A 211 -9.72 19.74 -15.64
C SER A 211 -8.37 20.43 -15.37
N GLY A 212 -8.40 21.71 -14.96
CA GLY A 212 -7.20 22.46 -14.55
C GLY A 212 -6.79 22.28 -13.10
N GLY A 213 -7.50 21.42 -12.33
CA GLY A 213 -7.13 21.09 -10.96
C GLY A 213 -5.91 20.15 -10.92
N GLN A 214 -5.02 20.41 -9.97
CA GLN A 214 -3.85 19.56 -9.76
C GLN A 214 -4.24 18.17 -9.26
N ARG A 215 -3.56 17.12 -9.75
CA ARG A 215 -3.79 15.74 -9.35
C ARG A 215 -2.52 15.07 -8.85
N MET A 216 -2.63 14.41 -7.71
CA MET A 216 -1.58 13.57 -7.17
C MET A 216 -2.09 12.15 -7.01
N LEU A 217 -1.35 11.19 -7.50
CA LEU A 217 -1.65 9.77 -7.35
C LEU A 217 -0.48 9.07 -6.69
N LEU A 218 -0.73 8.44 -5.54
CA LEU A 218 0.26 7.68 -4.80
C LEU A 218 -0.19 6.23 -4.71
N SER A 219 0.74 5.32 -5.04
CA SER A 219 0.46 3.89 -5.09
C SER A 219 1.72 3.07 -4.82
N ALA A 220 1.58 1.84 -4.36
CA ALA A 220 2.72 0.91 -4.30
C ALA A 220 2.96 0.24 -5.66
N THR A 221 1.92 0.04 -6.47
CA THR A 221 2.00 -0.52 -7.82
C THR A 221 1.33 0.41 -8.84
N LEU A 222 1.80 0.38 -10.09
CA LEU A 222 1.32 1.23 -11.18
C LEU A 222 0.88 0.37 -12.38
N ASP A 223 0.12 -0.68 -12.13
CA ASP A 223 -0.36 -1.64 -13.12
C ASP A 223 -1.89 -1.58 -13.31
N GLY A 224 -2.40 -2.17 -14.37
CA GLY A 224 -3.81 -2.39 -14.62
C GLY A 224 -4.68 -1.13 -14.54
N ASP A 225 -5.61 -1.11 -13.60
CA ASP A 225 -6.57 -0.01 -13.42
C ASP A 225 -5.91 1.27 -12.90
N VAL A 226 -4.80 1.19 -12.13
CA VAL A 226 -4.04 2.36 -11.69
C VAL A 226 -3.44 3.08 -12.90
N ASP A 227 -2.83 2.34 -13.81
CA ASP A 227 -2.26 2.89 -15.05
C ASP A 227 -3.34 3.56 -15.93
N ARG A 228 -4.56 2.99 -15.97
CA ARG A 228 -5.71 3.62 -16.66
C ARG A 228 -6.10 4.95 -16.02
N LEU A 229 -6.15 5.03 -14.67
CA LEU A 229 -6.43 6.30 -13.97
C LEU A 229 -5.38 7.35 -14.27
N VAL A 230 -4.09 6.96 -14.24
CA VAL A 230 -2.97 7.86 -14.57
C VAL A 230 -3.13 8.44 -15.97
N ARG A 231 -3.26 7.58 -17.00
CA ARG A 231 -3.37 8.02 -18.40
C ARG A 231 -4.59 8.88 -18.68
N LYS A 232 -5.69 8.66 -17.96
CA LYS A 232 -6.95 9.37 -18.20
C LYS A 232 -7.01 10.70 -17.48
N HIS A 233 -6.43 10.81 -16.30
CA HIS A 233 -6.69 11.92 -15.41
C HIS A 233 -5.47 12.78 -15.05
N LEU A 234 -4.24 12.30 -15.19
CA LEU A 234 -3.05 13.09 -14.91
C LEU A 234 -2.52 13.71 -16.22
N THR A 235 -2.04 14.95 -16.11
CA THR A 235 -1.47 15.69 -17.25
C THR A 235 -0.01 16.01 -16.95
N ASP A 236 0.91 15.58 -17.81
CA ASP A 236 2.37 15.80 -17.70
C ASP A 236 2.92 15.56 -16.28
N ALA A 237 2.43 14.49 -15.66
CA ALA A 237 2.75 14.18 -14.28
C ALA A 237 4.22 13.87 -14.07
N VAL A 238 4.82 14.51 -13.05
CA VAL A 238 6.16 14.15 -12.58
C VAL A 238 6.08 12.80 -11.90
N ARG A 239 6.91 11.88 -12.36
CA ARG A 239 6.97 10.53 -11.79
C ARG A 239 8.12 10.43 -10.80
N HIS A 240 7.78 10.13 -9.55
CA HIS A 240 8.71 9.79 -8.49
C HIS A 240 8.60 8.31 -8.15
N ASP A 241 9.62 7.54 -8.47
CA ASP A 241 9.70 6.12 -8.17
C ASP A 241 10.60 5.92 -6.94
N LEU A 242 9.96 5.79 -5.80
CA LEU A 242 10.59 5.53 -4.51
C LEU A 242 10.46 4.05 -4.15
N HIS A 243 10.78 3.19 -5.09
CA HIS A 243 11.22 1.88 -4.67
C HIS A 243 12.47 2.12 -3.82
N PRO A 244 12.56 1.60 -2.59
CA PRO A 244 13.87 1.43 -2.02
C PRO A 244 14.61 0.61 -3.08
N GLY A 245 15.44 1.28 -3.84
CA GLY A 245 16.45 0.64 -4.62
C GLY A 245 17.19 -0.29 -3.69
N ALA A 246 17.97 -1.19 -4.19
CA ALA A 246 18.73 -2.21 -3.49
C ALA A 246 19.45 -1.80 -2.17
N ASP A 247 19.33 -0.55 -1.73
CA ASP A 247 20.12 0.05 -0.65
C ASP A 247 19.53 -0.04 0.75
N ALA A 248 18.26 -0.46 0.91
CA ALA A 248 17.75 -0.89 2.20
C ALA A 248 16.84 -2.11 2.00
N PRO A 249 17.40 -3.31 2.00
CA PRO A 249 16.59 -4.52 2.00
C PRO A 249 15.68 -4.46 3.21
N VAL A 250 14.36 -4.46 2.97
CA VAL A 250 13.41 -4.68 4.05
C VAL A 250 13.67 -6.10 4.52
N HIS A 251 14.47 -6.23 5.59
CA HIS A 251 14.77 -7.52 6.18
C HIS A 251 13.49 -8.11 6.79
N MET A 252 12.85 -8.97 6.03
CA MET A 252 11.76 -9.81 6.51
C MET A 252 12.24 -11.25 6.57
N ASP A 253 12.23 -11.82 7.74
CA ASP A 253 12.44 -13.24 7.92
C ASP A 253 11.13 -13.98 7.67
N HIS A 254 11.13 -14.85 6.67
CA HIS A 254 9.96 -15.63 6.30
C HIS A 254 10.11 -17.07 6.78
N HIS A 255 9.04 -17.56 7.43
CA HIS A 255 8.95 -18.91 7.96
C HIS A 255 7.68 -19.60 7.49
N VAL A 256 7.75 -20.89 7.25
CA VAL A 256 6.60 -21.77 7.04
C VAL A 256 6.52 -22.73 8.21
N LEU A 257 5.42 -22.70 8.93
CA LEU A 257 5.16 -23.59 10.06
C LEU A 257 4.12 -24.62 9.65
N VAL A 258 4.57 -25.87 9.50
CA VAL A 258 3.71 -26.98 9.11
C VAL A 258 3.03 -27.56 10.34
N THR A 259 1.69 -27.52 10.36
CA THR A 259 0.84 -27.96 11.48
C THR A 259 -0.24 -28.90 11.01
N SER A 260 -0.86 -29.64 11.92
CA SER A 260 -2.11 -30.36 11.64
C SER A 260 -3.33 -29.44 11.83
N HIS A 261 -4.48 -29.81 11.31
CA HIS A 261 -5.73 -29.05 11.53
C HIS A 261 -6.11 -29.01 13.01
N THR A 262 -5.85 -30.08 13.76
CA THR A 262 -6.22 -30.22 15.16
C THR A 262 -5.31 -29.46 16.11
N THR A 263 -4.03 -29.37 15.82
CA THR A 263 -3.04 -28.71 16.69
C THR A 263 -2.82 -27.25 16.34
N ARG A 264 -3.29 -26.80 15.17
CA ARG A 264 -3.05 -25.45 14.65
C ARG A 264 -3.47 -24.30 15.59
N PRO A 265 -4.64 -24.35 16.26
CA PRO A 265 -5.00 -23.28 17.20
C PRO A 265 -4.05 -23.21 18.39
N GLN A 266 -3.66 -24.35 18.96
CA GLN A 266 -2.73 -24.43 20.10
C GLN A 266 -1.32 -23.98 19.67
N THR A 267 -0.87 -24.36 18.49
CA THR A 267 0.42 -23.95 17.94
C THR A 267 0.43 -22.44 17.67
N ALA A 268 -0.67 -21.87 17.14
CA ALA A 268 -0.84 -20.43 16.99
C ALA A 268 -0.81 -19.70 18.32
N ALA A 269 -1.52 -20.20 19.34
CA ALA A 269 -1.51 -19.62 20.68
C ALA A 269 -0.10 -19.62 21.29
N ALA A 270 0.65 -20.72 21.15
CA ALA A 270 2.02 -20.81 21.66
C ALA A 270 2.98 -19.84 20.94
N LEU A 271 2.86 -19.71 19.61
CA LEU A 271 3.62 -18.75 18.80
C LEU A 271 3.31 -17.31 19.23
N LEU A 272 2.02 -16.95 19.34
CA LEU A 272 1.59 -15.60 19.61
C LEU A 272 1.81 -15.18 21.07
N LYS A 273 1.79 -16.11 22.00
CA LYS A 273 2.15 -15.86 23.41
C LYS A 273 3.63 -15.51 23.56
N ALA A 274 4.49 -16.11 22.76
CA ALA A 274 5.92 -15.83 22.75
C ALA A 274 6.26 -14.52 22.03
N ASN A 275 5.36 -14.02 21.17
CA ASN A 275 5.61 -12.85 20.31
C ASN A 275 4.41 -11.88 20.40
N PRO A 276 4.36 -11.01 21.42
CA PRO A 276 3.35 -9.94 21.50
C PRO A 276 3.52 -8.97 20.31
N ARG A 277 2.54 -8.07 20.09
CA ARG A 277 2.55 -7.12 18.98
C ARG A 277 2.45 -7.79 17.60
N SER A 278 1.58 -8.80 17.52
CA SER A 278 1.39 -9.62 16.32
C SER A 278 0.11 -9.30 15.56
N MET A 279 0.17 -9.47 14.23
CA MET A 279 -1.00 -9.40 13.35
C MET A 279 -1.25 -10.75 12.68
N VAL A 280 -2.46 -11.27 12.82
CA VAL A 280 -2.85 -12.59 12.30
C VAL A 280 -3.89 -12.43 11.19
N PHE A 281 -3.69 -13.12 10.08
CA PHE A 281 -4.60 -13.08 8.95
C PHE A 281 -5.40 -14.36 8.80
N THR A 282 -6.74 -14.21 8.80
CA THR A 282 -7.71 -15.28 8.51
C THR A 282 -8.47 -14.98 7.22
N ARG A 283 -9.00 -16.03 6.59
CA ARG A 283 -9.76 -15.91 5.35
C ARG A 283 -11.16 -15.34 5.58
N THR A 284 -11.82 -15.74 6.68
CA THR A 284 -13.23 -15.41 6.93
C THR A 284 -13.39 -14.49 8.13
N ARG A 285 -14.53 -13.76 8.16
CA ARG A 285 -14.89 -12.87 9.26
C ARG A 285 -15.16 -13.64 10.54
N ASP A 286 -15.88 -14.75 10.43
CA ASP A 286 -16.22 -15.61 11.57
C ASP A 286 -14.98 -16.30 12.12
N GLY A 287 -14.05 -16.73 11.23
CA GLY A 287 -12.75 -17.27 11.63
C GLY A 287 -11.89 -16.25 12.37
N ALA A 288 -11.99 -14.94 12.04
CA ALA A 288 -11.29 -13.90 12.78
C ALA A 288 -11.82 -13.76 14.20
N THR A 289 -13.15 -13.74 14.37
CA THR A 289 -13.81 -13.64 15.69
C THR A 289 -13.53 -14.90 16.53
N GLU A 290 -13.66 -16.08 15.93
CA GLU A 290 -13.43 -17.35 16.63
C GLU A 290 -11.97 -17.50 17.10
N LEU A 291 -11.02 -17.19 16.22
CA LEU A 291 -9.59 -17.27 16.56
C LEU A 291 -9.21 -16.24 17.64
N ALA A 292 -9.71 -14.99 17.55
CA ALA A 292 -9.44 -13.97 18.56
C ALA A 292 -9.96 -14.39 19.96
N ARG A 293 -11.16 -14.99 20.00
CA ARG A 293 -11.72 -15.56 21.24
C ARG A 293 -10.87 -16.72 21.75
N SER A 294 -10.55 -17.69 20.91
CA SER A 294 -9.73 -18.85 21.28
C SER A 294 -8.36 -18.46 21.80
N LEU A 295 -7.72 -17.45 21.21
CA LEU A 295 -6.43 -16.91 21.68
C LEU A 295 -6.59 -16.26 23.07
N THR A 296 -7.64 -15.47 23.27
CA THR A 296 -7.90 -14.82 24.56
C THR A 296 -8.17 -15.86 25.66
N ASP A 297 -8.96 -16.90 25.35
CA ASP A 297 -9.23 -18.03 26.25
C ASP A 297 -7.94 -18.81 26.57
N ALA A 298 -6.97 -18.86 25.66
CA ALA A 298 -5.64 -19.44 25.87
C ALA A 298 -4.64 -18.49 26.58
N GLY A 299 -5.09 -17.32 27.05
CA GLY A 299 -4.27 -16.35 27.76
C GLY A 299 -3.40 -15.46 26.85
N VAL A 300 -3.80 -15.28 25.59
CA VAL A 300 -3.21 -14.34 24.63
C VAL A 300 -4.23 -13.24 24.33
N PRO A 301 -4.13 -12.03 24.91
CA PRO A 301 -5.08 -10.95 24.66
C PRO A 301 -5.18 -10.61 23.17
N ALA A 302 -6.32 -10.92 22.56
CA ALA A 302 -6.52 -10.74 21.12
C ALA A 302 -7.82 -9.98 20.81
N VAL A 303 -7.80 -9.20 19.74
CA VAL A 303 -8.98 -8.51 19.20
C VAL A 303 -9.16 -8.87 17.74
N ASP A 304 -10.42 -8.90 17.29
CA ASP A 304 -10.76 -9.15 15.89
C ASP A 304 -10.91 -7.84 15.09
N LEU A 305 -10.73 -7.97 13.76
CA LEU A 305 -10.87 -6.86 12.83
C LEU A 305 -11.39 -7.33 11.49
N HIS A 306 -12.69 -7.12 11.23
CA HIS A 306 -13.34 -7.56 10.00
C HIS A 306 -14.55 -6.68 9.62
N GLY A 307 -15.08 -6.90 8.41
CA GLY A 307 -16.11 -6.03 7.82
C GLY A 307 -17.47 -6.02 8.55
N ASN A 308 -17.80 -7.04 9.37
CA ASN A 308 -19.07 -7.09 10.11
C ASN A 308 -19.06 -6.23 11.38
N LEU A 309 -17.88 -5.79 11.86
CA LEU A 309 -17.79 -4.94 13.02
C LEU A 309 -18.32 -3.53 12.73
N SER A 310 -19.05 -2.95 13.69
CA SER A 310 -19.37 -1.53 13.63
C SER A 310 -18.07 -0.69 13.66
N GLN A 311 -18.11 0.51 13.05
CA GLN A 311 -16.95 1.41 13.02
C GLN A 311 -16.42 1.72 14.43
N ARG A 312 -17.33 1.93 15.39
CA ARG A 312 -16.98 2.16 16.80
C ARG A 312 -16.20 0.98 17.41
N LEU A 313 -16.60 -0.25 17.09
CA LEU A 313 -15.93 -1.45 17.62
C LEU A 313 -14.56 -1.64 16.97
N ARG A 314 -14.43 -1.42 15.65
CA ARG A 314 -13.14 -1.45 14.94
C ARG A 314 -12.15 -0.45 15.55
N GLU A 315 -12.56 0.80 15.75
CA GLU A 315 -11.73 1.83 16.39
C GLU A 315 -11.36 1.49 17.83
N ARG A 316 -12.29 0.88 18.59
CA ARG A 316 -12.01 0.40 19.94
C ARG A 316 -10.95 -0.71 19.91
N ASN A 317 -11.10 -1.71 19.07
CA ASN A 317 -10.19 -2.84 18.95
C ASN A 317 -8.78 -2.39 18.54
N LEU A 318 -8.69 -1.50 17.54
CA LEU A 318 -7.41 -0.90 17.14
C LEU A 318 -6.76 -0.10 18.29
N ARG A 319 -7.53 0.67 19.07
CA ARG A 319 -7.00 1.38 20.24
C ARG A 319 -6.52 0.41 21.33
N GLN A 320 -7.19 -0.73 21.55
CA GLN A 320 -6.73 -1.73 22.50
C GLN A 320 -5.37 -2.30 22.09
N PHE A 321 -5.19 -2.61 20.82
CA PHE A 321 -3.90 -3.07 20.29
C PHE A 321 -2.82 -1.97 20.38
N SER A 322 -3.12 -0.75 19.91
CA SER A 322 -2.15 0.37 19.94
C SER A 322 -1.69 0.72 21.35
N SER A 323 -2.58 0.58 22.35
CA SER A 323 -2.26 0.84 23.76
C SER A 323 -1.62 -0.35 24.50
N GLY A 324 -1.37 -1.48 23.84
CA GLY A 324 -0.81 -2.69 24.46
C GLY A 324 -1.79 -3.46 25.36
N ARG A 325 -3.10 -3.14 25.32
CA ARG A 325 -4.14 -3.91 26.05
C ARG A 325 -4.55 -5.18 25.31
N ALA A 326 -4.24 -5.27 24.03
CA ALA A 326 -4.30 -6.48 23.25
C ALA A 326 -2.94 -6.69 22.58
N ASP A 327 -2.43 -7.92 22.60
CA ASP A 327 -1.16 -8.31 22.03
C ASP A 327 -1.29 -8.70 20.56
N VAL A 328 -2.51 -9.09 20.15
CA VAL A 328 -2.77 -9.65 18.84
C VAL A 328 -3.99 -9.00 18.18
N VAL A 329 -3.85 -8.66 16.89
CA VAL A 329 -4.99 -8.34 16.01
C VAL A 329 -5.21 -9.50 15.05
N VAL A 330 -6.40 -10.10 15.08
CA VAL A 330 -6.83 -11.11 14.10
C VAL A 330 -7.71 -10.44 13.05
N ALA A 331 -7.26 -10.41 11.80
CA ALA A 331 -7.89 -9.61 10.76
C ALA A 331 -8.17 -10.41 9.47
N THR A 332 -9.19 -9.97 8.73
CA THR A 332 -9.35 -10.36 7.31
C THR A 332 -8.59 -9.39 6.40
N ASP A 333 -8.20 -9.83 5.19
CA ASP A 333 -7.46 -9.01 4.21
C ASP A 333 -8.10 -7.65 3.99
N VAL A 334 -9.40 -7.63 3.69
CA VAL A 334 -10.14 -6.39 3.41
C VAL A 334 -10.12 -5.43 4.60
N ALA A 335 -10.17 -5.95 5.81
CA ALA A 335 -10.20 -5.12 7.00
C ALA A 335 -8.80 -4.66 7.45
N ALA A 336 -7.77 -5.44 7.16
CA ALA A 336 -6.38 -5.10 7.47
C ALA A 336 -5.75 -4.13 6.46
N ARG A 337 -6.29 -4.07 5.25
CA ARG A 337 -5.84 -3.13 4.24
C ARG A 337 -6.14 -1.69 4.66
N GLY A 338 -5.22 -0.77 4.41
CA GLY A 338 -5.36 0.63 4.80
C GLY A 338 -5.32 0.92 6.31
N ILE A 339 -4.97 -0.06 7.14
CA ILE A 339 -4.72 0.18 8.55
C ILE A 339 -3.23 0.42 8.75
N HIS A 340 -2.91 1.55 9.31
CA HIS A 340 -1.59 1.81 9.83
C HIS A 340 -1.56 1.34 11.29
N VAL A 341 -0.97 0.20 11.51
CA VAL A 341 -0.69 -0.31 12.86
C VAL A 341 0.82 -0.32 13.01
N ASP A 342 1.32 0.51 13.91
CA ASP A 342 2.75 0.61 14.19
C ASP A 342 3.20 -0.47 15.17
N GLY A 343 4.47 -0.86 15.06
CA GLY A 343 5.09 -1.79 15.98
C GLY A 343 4.55 -3.21 15.90
N VAL A 344 4.18 -3.69 14.71
CA VAL A 344 3.92 -5.12 14.45
C VAL A 344 5.24 -5.80 14.18
N ASP A 345 5.66 -6.68 15.07
CA ASP A 345 6.92 -7.41 14.97
C ASP A 345 6.73 -8.73 14.21
N LEU A 346 5.57 -9.38 14.38
CA LEU A 346 5.22 -10.65 13.76
C LEU A 346 3.92 -10.56 12.95
N VAL A 347 3.96 -11.00 11.70
CA VAL A 347 2.77 -11.26 10.87
C VAL A 347 2.57 -12.76 10.73
N VAL A 348 1.37 -13.23 11.04
CA VAL A 348 1.00 -14.65 10.89
C VAL A 348 -0.07 -14.80 9.81
N HIS A 349 0.25 -15.51 8.73
CA HIS A 349 -0.75 -16.00 7.80
C HIS A 349 -1.36 -17.29 8.40
N TYR A 350 -2.36 -17.15 9.25
CA TYR A 350 -3.08 -18.28 9.81
C TYR A 350 -3.79 -19.04 8.70
N ASP A 351 -4.45 -18.36 7.79
CA ASP A 351 -4.90 -18.91 6.52
C ASP A 351 -3.99 -18.45 5.38
N VAL A 352 -3.51 -19.42 4.59
CA VAL A 352 -2.67 -19.16 3.42
C VAL A 352 -3.41 -18.23 2.46
N PRO A 353 -2.80 -17.11 2.03
CA PRO A 353 -3.40 -16.22 1.04
C PRO A 353 -3.55 -16.94 -0.31
N ASP A 354 -4.46 -16.46 -1.14
CA ASP A 354 -4.75 -17.10 -2.43
C ASP A 354 -3.74 -16.69 -3.52
N GLU A 355 -3.14 -15.50 -3.39
CA GLU A 355 -2.26 -14.89 -4.41
C GLU A 355 -0.98 -14.31 -3.78
N ALA A 356 0.09 -14.25 -4.59
CA ALA A 356 1.37 -13.66 -4.20
C ALA A 356 1.25 -12.17 -3.82
N LYS A 357 0.36 -11.41 -4.50
CA LYS A 357 0.09 -10.00 -4.18
C LYS A 357 -0.49 -9.86 -2.76
N SER A 358 -1.48 -10.66 -2.41
CA SER A 358 -2.05 -10.70 -1.04
C SER A 358 -1.01 -11.12 0.00
N PHE A 359 -0.14 -12.08 -0.33
CA PHE A 359 0.97 -12.50 0.53
C PHE A 359 1.88 -11.32 0.87
N LEU A 360 2.32 -10.56 -0.13
CA LEU A 360 3.20 -9.40 0.06
C LEU A 360 2.49 -8.27 0.83
N HIS A 361 1.22 -8.01 0.55
CA HIS A 361 0.43 -6.97 1.25
C HIS A 361 0.23 -7.29 2.73
N ARG A 362 0.01 -8.57 3.09
CA ARG A 362 -0.05 -9.02 4.49
C ARG A 362 1.33 -8.89 5.14
N SER A 363 2.37 -9.41 4.51
CA SER A 363 3.75 -9.36 5.00
C SER A 363 4.21 -7.93 5.28
N GLY A 364 3.85 -6.98 4.43
CA GLY A 364 4.17 -5.55 4.57
C GLY A 364 3.49 -4.84 5.76
N ARG A 365 2.80 -5.57 6.66
CA ARG A 365 2.33 -5.02 7.93
C ARG A 365 3.42 -5.00 8.99
N THR A 366 4.49 -5.75 8.83
CA THR A 366 5.72 -5.70 9.64
C THR A 366 6.89 -5.08 8.87
N ALA A 367 8.06 -5.05 9.45
CA ALA A 367 9.31 -4.52 8.85
C ALA A 367 9.19 -3.05 8.41
N ARG A 368 8.67 -2.19 9.28
CA ARG A 368 8.52 -0.76 9.02
C ARG A 368 9.56 0.06 9.76
N ALA A 369 9.87 1.25 9.25
CA ALA A 369 10.82 2.19 9.86
C ALA A 369 12.21 1.58 10.14
N GLY A 370 12.72 0.74 9.22
CA GLY A 370 14.07 0.15 9.35
C GLY A 370 14.19 -1.03 10.33
N ARG A 371 13.07 -1.48 10.92
CA ARG A 371 13.06 -2.66 11.82
C ARG A 371 12.96 -3.95 11.00
N ILE A 372 13.60 -5.00 11.49
CA ILE A 372 13.44 -6.37 10.97
C ILE A 372 12.03 -6.86 11.32
N GLY A 373 11.32 -7.43 10.35
CA GLY A 373 10.01 -8.01 10.56
C GLY A 373 10.01 -9.51 10.33
N THR A 374 9.17 -10.24 11.06
CA THR A 374 9.02 -11.69 10.86
C THR A 374 7.65 -12.03 10.31
N VAL A 375 7.62 -12.97 9.38
CA VAL A 375 6.38 -13.47 8.75
C VAL A 375 6.34 -14.99 8.90
N VAL A 376 5.31 -15.51 9.56
CA VAL A 376 5.07 -16.95 9.69
C VAL A 376 3.83 -17.35 8.89
N THR A 377 3.99 -18.25 7.93
CA THR A 377 2.86 -18.85 7.20
C THR A 377 2.55 -20.23 7.77
N MET A 378 1.40 -20.35 8.42
CA MET A 378 0.91 -21.63 8.94
C MET A 378 0.25 -22.43 7.82
N THR A 379 0.63 -23.70 7.68
CA THR A 379 0.10 -24.55 6.62
C THR A 379 -0.02 -26.00 7.08
N THR A 380 -0.70 -26.80 6.30
CA THR A 380 -0.75 -28.27 6.51
C THR A 380 0.19 -28.97 5.55
N PRO A 381 0.62 -30.22 5.83
CA PRO A 381 1.51 -30.96 4.92
C PRO A 381 1.02 -31.00 3.47
N ARG A 382 -0.29 -31.09 3.27
CA ARG A 382 -0.91 -31.13 1.92
C ARG A 382 -0.80 -29.82 1.13
N MET A 383 -0.59 -28.69 1.82
CA MET A 383 -0.58 -27.36 1.21
C MET A 383 0.83 -26.76 1.09
N VAL A 384 1.88 -27.47 1.54
CA VAL A 384 3.27 -26.96 1.52
C VAL A 384 3.70 -26.55 0.11
N ASP A 385 3.46 -27.40 -0.90
CA ASP A 385 3.86 -27.11 -2.28
C ASP A 385 3.19 -25.84 -2.84
N ARG A 386 1.92 -25.60 -2.48
CA ARG A 386 1.20 -24.38 -2.84
C ARG A 386 1.84 -23.15 -2.19
N VAL A 387 2.20 -23.24 -0.91
CA VAL A 387 2.86 -22.15 -0.18
C VAL A 387 4.22 -21.84 -0.79
N VAL A 388 5.03 -22.85 -1.08
CA VAL A 388 6.35 -22.70 -1.72
C VAL A 388 6.23 -22.07 -3.10
N SER A 389 5.28 -22.52 -3.92
CA SER A 389 5.01 -21.94 -5.24
C SER A 389 4.61 -20.47 -5.16
N MET A 390 3.74 -20.12 -4.23
CA MET A 390 3.29 -18.74 -4.00
C MET A 390 4.46 -17.87 -3.52
N GLN A 391 5.27 -18.33 -2.56
CA GLN A 391 6.43 -17.59 -2.06
C GLN A 391 7.47 -17.39 -3.17
N LYS A 392 7.70 -18.39 -4.02
CA LYS A 392 8.56 -18.25 -5.19
C LYS A 392 8.03 -17.18 -6.16
N SER A 393 6.72 -17.15 -6.41
CA SER A 393 6.09 -16.12 -7.24
C SER A 393 6.17 -14.73 -6.61
N ALA A 394 6.24 -14.65 -5.28
CA ALA A 394 6.45 -13.41 -4.52
C ALA A 394 7.93 -13.00 -4.40
N GLY A 395 8.88 -13.80 -4.93
CA GLY A 395 10.32 -13.55 -4.78
C GLY A 395 10.85 -13.78 -3.36
N VAL A 396 10.15 -14.58 -2.56
CA VAL A 396 10.44 -14.80 -1.14
C VAL A 396 11.05 -16.19 -0.91
N GLN A 397 12.08 -16.24 -0.08
CA GLN A 397 12.62 -17.49 0.46
C GLN A 397 12.24 -17.61 1.94
N ALA A 398 11.79 -18.80 2.36
CA ALA A 398 11.35 -19.04 3.72
C ALA A 398 12.07 -20.26 4.33
N ARG A 399 12.23 -20.25 5.65
CA ARG A 399 12.66 -21.41 6.42
C ARG A 399 11.44 -22.25 6.80
N HIS A 400 11.59 -23.57 6.78
CA HIS A 400 10.50 -24.50 7.06
C HIS A 400 10.69 -25.15 8.43
N HIS A 401 9.60 -25.19 9.19
CA HIS A 401 9.51 -25.79 10.51
C HIS A 401 8.34 -26.79 10.57
N ASP A 402 8.52 -27.91 11.23
CA ASP A 402 7.43 -28.80 11.65
C ASP A 402 7.05 -28.44 13.09
N GLU A 403 5.76 -28.40 13.41
CA GLU A 403 5.28 -28.04 14.76
C GLU A 403 5.85 -28.92 15.88
N ARG A 404 6.26 -30.16 15.56
CA ARG A 404 6.83 -31.11 16.51
C ARG A 404 8.30 -30.85 16.81
N THR A 405 9.02 -30.22 15.88
CA THR A 405 10.46 -29.93 15.97
C THR A 405 10.75 -28.43 16.08
N ALA A 406 9.74 -27.57 15.98
CA ALA A 406 9.87 -26.13 16.16
C ALA A 406 10.40 -25.82 17.58
N PRO A 407 11.23 -24.77 17.73
CA PRO A 407 11.77 -24.38 19.03
C PRO A 407 10.67 -24.01 20.02
N ARG A 408 10.93 -24.20 21.31
CA ARG A 408 10.00 -23.79 22.37
C ARG A 408 10.75 -23.04 23.47
N PRO A 409 10.39 -21.79 23.79
CA PRO A 409 9.29 -21.02 23.17
C PRO A 409 9.54 -20.70 21.70
N MET A 410 8.46 -20.55 20.90
CA MET A 410 8.53 -20.18 19.48
C MET A 410 8.69 -18.65 19.33
N THR A 411 9.82 -18.10 19.81
CA THR A 411 10.14 -16.69 19.57
C THR A 411 10.63 -16.47 18.15
N VAL A 412 10.54 -15.24 17.65
CA VAL A 412 11.02 -14.89 16.31
C VAL A 412 12.52 -15.18 16.16
N GLU A 413 13.30 -14.92 17.21
CA GLU A 413 14.75 -15.20 17.26
C GLU A 413 15.03 -16.69 17.11
N ALA A 414 14.35 -17.53 17.92
CA ALA A 414 14.51 -18.98 17.91
C ALA A 414 14.07 -19.58 16.55
N LEU A 415 13.04 -19.03 15.90
CA LEU A 415 12.64 -19.44 14.55
C LEU A 415 13.68 -19.02 13.51
N SER A 416 14.29 -17.86 13.64
CA SER A 416 15.32 -17.36 12.71
C SER A 416 16.63 -18.15 12.83
N GLU A 417 16.97 -18.70 14.00
CA GLU A 417 18.14 -19.55 14.22
C GLU A 417 17.92 -21.00 13.79
N SER A 418 16.66 -21.43 13.71
CA SER A 418 16.27 -22.81 13.40
C SER A 418 15.56 -22.90 12.03
N GLY A 419 15.28 -24.12 11.61
CA GLY A 419 14.54 -24.38 10.37
C GLY A 419 15.42 -24.81 9.20
N THR A 420 14.80 -25.48 8.26
CA THR A 420 15.43 -26.02 7.05
C THR A 420 15.10 -25.15 5.83
N LYS A 421 15.97 -25.16 4.82
CA LYS A 421 15.62 -24.56 3.52
C LYS A 421 14.39 -25.26 2.93
N ALA A 422 13.59 -24.51 2.15
CA ALA A 422 12.43 -25.06 1.46
C ALA A 422 12.76 -26.38 0.75
N PRO A 423 11.90 -27.41 0.85
CA PRO A 423 12.09 -28.63 0.07
C PRO A 423 12.09 -28.27 -1.41
N ALA A 424 13.05 -28.82 -2.16
CA ALA A 424 13.04 -28.70 -3.61
C ALA A 424 11.69 -29.21 -4.12
N ALA A 425 11.00 -28.45 -4.95
CA ALA A 425 9.73 -28.85 -5.53
C ALA A 425 9.89 -30.23 -6.14
N SER A 426 9.20 -31.24 -5.60
CA SER A 426 9.25 -32.60 -6.11
C SER A 426 8.68 -32.58 -7.51
N GLY A 427 9.57 -32.57 -8.52
CA GLY A 427 9.19 -32.77 -9.89
C GLY A 427 8.38 -34.07 -9.97
N ARG A 428 7.13 -33.96 -10.41
CA ARG A 428 6.32 -35.15 -10.74
C ARG A 428 7.15 -36.03 -11.67
N ARG A 429 7.72 -37.09 -11.14
CA ARG A 429 8.22 -38.18 -11.95
C ARG A 429 7.02 -38.78 -12.68
N SER A 430 6.92 -38.48 -13.98
CA SER A 430 6.08 -39.29 -14.87
C SER A 430 6.54 -40.73 -14.79
N PRO A 431 5.68 -41.71 -14.57
CA PRO A 431 6.08 -43.08 -14.63
C PRO A 431 6.43 -43.43 -16.11
N SER A 432 7.71 -43.59 -16.40
CA SER A 432 8.19 -44.17 -17.63
C SER A 432 7.78 -45.67 -17.67
N GLY A 433 6.63 -45.93 -18.27
CA GLY A 433 6.17 -47.26 -18.58
C GLY A 433 6.91 -47.78 -19.80
N SER A 434 7.98 -48.55 -19.58
CA SER A 434 8.50 -49.50 -20.55
C SER A 434 7.70 -50.78 -20.47
N GLY A 435 6.82 -51.01 -21.44
CA GLY A 435 6.05 -52.24 -21.56
C GLY A 435 5.89 -52.60 -23.03
N ALA A 436 6.57 -53.64 -23.45
CA ALA A 436 6.65 -54.20 -24.80
C ALA A 436 5.28 -54.56 -25.38
N ARG A 437 5.14 -54.32 -26.70
CA ARG A 437 4.08 -54.87 -27.56
C ARG A 437 4.24 -56.39 -27.71
N PRO A 438 3.09 -57.09 -27.85
CA PRO A 438 3.02 -57.98 -29.02
C PRO A 438 1.82 -57.67 -29.95
N SER A 439 2.11 -57.85 -31.20
CA SER A 439 1.19 -57.77 -32.36
C SER A 439 0.24 -58.97 -32.42
N ARG A 440 -1.06 -58.73 -32.80
CA ARG A 440 -1.83 -59.69 -33.64
C ARG A 440 -3.08 -59.00 -34.23
N ARG A 441 -3.05 -58.96 -35.49
CA ARG A 441 -3.91 -59.20 -36.66
C ARG A 441 -5.42 -59.32 -36.46
N SER A 442 -6.11 -58.53 -37.33
CA SER A 442 -7.18 -58.85 -38.26
C SER A 442 -8.61 -58.97 -37.77
N GLY A 443 -9.46 -58.22 -38.48
CA GLY A 443 -10.80 -58.71 -38.85
C GLY A 443 -11.92 -57.73 -38.68
N GLY A 444 -12.32 -57.11 -39.76
CA GLY A 444 -13.66 -57.18 -40.36
C GLY A 444 -14.76 -56.32 -39.80
N GLY A 445 -15.22 -55.35 -40.58
CA GLY A 445 -16.58 -55.32 -41.06
C GLY A 445 -17.63 -54.59 -40.24
N GLY A 446 -18.26 -53.59 -40.85
CA GLY A 446 -19.67 -53.31 -40.60
C GLY A 446 -20.04 -51.86 -40.23
N ARG A 447 -20.43 -51.09 -41.21
CA ARG A 447 -21.36 -49.92 -41.13
C ARG A 447 -22.80 -50.43 -41.33
N PRO A 448 -23.87 -49.62 -41.25
CA PRO A 448 -24.14 -48.33 -40.59
C PRO A 448 -25.52 -48.34 -39.83
N GLY A 449 -25.92 -47.22 -39.24
CA GLY A 449 -27.30 -47.04 -38.80
C GLY A 449 -27.55 -45.73 -38.07
N SER A 450 -28.23 -44.86 -38.76
CA SER A 450 -28.87 -43.59 -38.39
C SER A 450 -29.87 -43.68 -37.23
N SER A 451 -30.02 -42.64 -36.43
CA SER A 451 -31.35 -41.95 -36.31
C SER A 451 -31.29 -40.73 -35.38
N ALA A 452 -32.05 -39.79 -35.79
CA ALA A 452 -32.28 -38.46 -35.19
C ALA A 452 -33.20 -38.54 -33.95
N GLY A 453 -33.09 -37.54 -33.11
CA GLY A 453 -34.04 -37.27 -32.03
C GLY A 453 -33.94 -35.86 -31.49
N ARG A 454 -34.72 -34.98 -32.08
CA ARG A 454 -34.98 -33.62 -31.55
C ARG A 454 -35.88 -33.74 -30.31
N TYR A 455 -35.63 -32.94 -29.26
CA TYR A 455 -36.71 -32.36 -28.48
C TYR A 455 -36.36 -30.97 -27.97
N ARG A 456 -37.30 -30.05 -28.19
CA ARG A 456 -37.42 -28.67 -27.68
C ARG A 456 -37.87 -28.68 -26.23
N GLY A 457 -37.61 -27.60 -25.50
CA GLY A 457 -38.32 -27.29 -24.28
C GLY A 457 -37.76 -26.08 -23.52
N THR A 458 -38.33 -24.93 -23.84
CA THR A 458 -38.26 -23.64 -23.11
C THR A 458 -38.75 -23.74 -21.67
N ARG A 459 -38.14 -23.00 -20.75
CA ARG A 459 -38.95 -22.21 -19.76
C ARG A 459 -38.06 -21.20 -18.99
N THR A 460 -38.39 -19.97 -19.18
CA THR A 460 -38.12 -18.79 -18.33
C THR A 460 -38.76 -18.92 -16.98
N GLN A 461 -38.07 -18.50 -15.90
CA GLN A 461 -38.76 -17.90 -14.76
C GLN A 461 -37.87 -16.77 -14.15
N ARG A 462 -38.46 -15.58 -14.14
CA ARG A 462 -38.12 -14.41 -13.32
C ARG A 462 -38.55 -14.68 -11.88
N TRP A 463 -37.80 -14.19 -10.91
CA TRP A 463 -38.34 -13.67 -9.64
C TRP A 463 -37.56 -12.46 -9.19
N SER A 464 -38.31 -11.54 -8.66
CA SER A 464 -38.16 -10.15 -8.18
C SER A 464 -37.05 -9.91 -7.17
#